data_7a871b9e1683f3f0b505d6820b511f4b
#
_entry.id   7a871b9e1683f3f0b505d6820b511f4b
#
_cell.length_a   1.000
_cell.length_b   1.000
_cell.length_c   1.000
_cell.angle_alpha   90.00
_cell.angle_beta   90.00
_cell.angle_gamma   90.00
#
_symmetry.space_group_name_H-M   'P 1'
#
loop_
_entity.id
_entity.type
_entity.pdbx_description
1 polymer ?
#
loop_
_entity_poly.entity_id
_entity_poly.type
_entity_poly.pdbx_seq_one_letter_code
_entity_poly.pdbx_strand_id
1 'polypeptide(L)'
;MKRTEPFDFYQPATVAEASRLLKDKGAGGRFLAGGTDLVIAMKEKGLLPKYIVDLKRIPGLSGIHENSDGTIAIGALTTMYTIETAPVIKKKYPFLAQSAAEVG
;
A
#
# COMPACT_ATOMS: atom_id res chain seq x y z
N MET A 1 -24.02 -2.39 -10.96
CA MET A 1 -22.56 -2.16 -10.79
C MET A 1 -22.10 -1.04 -11.72
N LYS A 2 -21.41 -0.08 -11.17
CA LYS A 2 -20.88 1.02 -11.97
C LYS A 2 -19.77 0.54 -12.89
N ARG A 3 -19.80 0.98 -14.14
CA ARG A 3 -18.75 0.69 -15.09
C ARG A 3 -17.58 1.67 -14.87
N THR A 4 -16.36 1.15 -14.78
CA THR A 4 -15.17 2.01 -14.68
C THR A 4 -14.71 2.44 -16.06
N GLU A 5 -14.16 3.66 -16.14
CA GLU A 5 -13.53 4.14 -17.35
C GLU A 5 -12.20 3.40 -17.57
N PRO A 6 -11.75 3.26 -18.82
CA PRO A 6 -10.43 2.69 -19.10
C PRO A 6 -9.31 3.51 -18.44
N PHE A 7 -8.30 2.82 -17.96
CA PHE A 7 -7.12 3.45 -17.38
C PHE A 7 -5.88 2.64 -17.73
N ASP A 8 -4.72 3.28 -17.67
CA ASP A 8 -3.44 2.62 -17.87
C ASP A 8 -3.00 1.96 -16.57
N PHE A 9 -2.38 0.78 -16.68
CA PHE A 9 -1.95 -0.01 -15.53
C PHE A 9 -0.47 -0.32 -15.65
N TYR A 10 0.29 0.02 -14.60
CA TYR A 10 1.74 -0.16 -14.57
C TYR A 10 2.14 -0.99 -13.35
N GLN A 11 3.11 -1.87 -13.53
CA GLN A 11 3.68 -2.70 -12.46
C GLN A 11 5.19 -2.52 -12.42
N PRO A 12 5.70 -1.41 -11.88
CA PRO A 12 7.13 -1.18 -11.83
C PRO A 12 7.82 -2.20 -10.92
N ALA A 13 9.09 -2.46 -11.19
CA ALA A 13 9.89 -3.40 -10.41
C ALA A 13 10.69 -2.72 -9.30
N THR A 14 10.77 -1.38 -9.29
CA THR A 14 11.54 -0.62 -8.30
C THR A 14 10.78 0.63 -7.86
N VAL A 15 11.13 1.13 -6.68
CA VAL A 15 10.58 2.39 -6.16
C VAL A 15 10.95 3.56 -7.09
N ALA A 16 12.17 3.58 -7.61
CA ALA A 16 12.62 4.63 -8.51
C ALA A 16 11.76 4.69 -9.78
N GLU A 17 11.44 3.54 -10.34
CA GLU A 17 10.58 3.43 -11.52
C GLU A 17 9.16 3.90 -11.22
N ALA A 18 8.60 3.51 -10.07
CA ALA A 18 7.27 3.97 -9.63
C ALA A 18 7.23 5.50 -9.48
N SER A 19 8.26 6.08 -8.87
CA SER A 19 8.36 7.52 -8.68
C SER A 19 8.45 8.26 -10.01
N ARG A 20 9.21 7.69 -10.95
CA ARG A 20 9.35 8.27 -12.29
C ARG A 20 8.02 8.28 -13.05
N LEU A 21 7.25 7.20 -12.93
CA LEU A 21 5.92 7.14 -13.55
C LEU A 21 5.01 8.26 -13.07
N LEU A 22 4.98 8.50 -11.76
CA LEU A 22 4.18 9.58 -11.21
C LEU A 22 4.67 10.95 -11.66
N LYS A 23 5.99 11.14 -11.74
CA LYS A 23 6.56 12.40 -12.19
C LYS A 23 6.25 12.66 -13.65
N ASP A 24 6.40 11.64 -14.50
CA ASP A 24 6.24 11.79 -15.94
C ASP A 24 4.77 11.89 -16.38
N LYS A 25 3.89 11.16 -15.70
CA LYS A 25 2.47 11.10 -16.05
C LYS A 25 1.60 12.09 -15.29
N GLY A 26 2.10 12.61 -14.17
CA GLY A 26 1.46 13.69 -13.44
C GLY A 26 0.23 13.29 -12.65
N ALA A 27 -0.67 14.23 -12.47
CA ALA A 27 -1.88 14.06 -11.68
C ALA A 27 -2.83 13.02 -12.28
N GLY A 28 -3.66 12.44 -11.44
CA GLY A 28 -4.66 11.46 -11.86
C GLY A 28 -4.25 10.02 -11.63
N GLY A 29 -3.04 9.77 -11.12
CA GLY A 29 -2.58 8.43 -10.78
C GLY A 29 -2.95 8.01 -9.37
N ARG A 30 -3.00 6.71 -9.16
CA ARG A 30 -3.21 6.11 -7.84
C ARG A 30 -2.27 4.94 -7.65
N PHE A 31 -1.77 4.78 -6.43
CA PHE A 31 -1.02 3.59 -6.06
C PHE A 31 -1.96 2.46 -5.68
N LEU A 32 -1.59 1.27 -6.07
CA LEU A 32 -2.28 0.04 -5.66
C LEU A 32 -1.34 -0.77 -4.78
N ALA A 33 -1.68 -0.90 -3.51
CA ALA A 33 -0.92 -1.74 -2.57
C ALA A 33 -1.73 -2.99 -2.21
N GLY A 34 -2.67 -2.88 -1.29
CA GLY A 34 -3.56 -4.00 -0.95
C GLY A 34 -4.69 -4.21 -1.97
N GLY A 35 -5.17 -3.14 -2.56
CA GLY A 35 -6.16 -3.18 -3.61
C GLY A 35 -7.60 -2.97 -3.18
N THR A 36 -7.96 -3.36 -1.97
CA THR A 36 -9.35 -3.36 -1.53
C THR A 36 -9.95 -1.96 -1.50
N ASP A 37 -9.29 -1.01 -0.85
CA ASP A 37 -9.82 0.34 -0.71
C ASP A 37 -9.92 1.06 -2.05
N LEU A 38 -8.93 0.87 -2.92
CA LEU A 38 -8.95 1.47 -4.24
C LEU A 38 -10.09 0.91 -5.08
N VAL A 39 -10.29 -0.42 -5.06
CA VAL A 39 -11.37 -1.07 -5.81
C VAL A 39 -12.73 -0.58 -5.32
N ILE A 40 -12.92 -0.47 -4.01
CA ILE A 40 -14.16 0.04 -3.43
C ILE A 40 -14.39 1.49 -3.86
N ALA A 41 -13.36 2.34 -3.83
CA ALA A 41 -13.48 3.74 -4.23
C ALA A 41 -13.87 3.86 -5.72
N MET A 42 -13.32 3.01 -6.57
CA MET A 42 -13.69 2.98 -7.99
C MET A 42 -15.12 2.55 -8.21
N LYS A 43 -15.56 1.51 -7.50
CA LYS A 43 -16.91 0.95 -7.69
C LYS A 43 -18.01 1.78 -7.03
N GLU A 44 -17.78 2.23 -5.81
CA GLU A 44 -18.83 2.89 -5.01
C GLU A 44 -18.80 4.40 -5.09
N LYS A 45 -17.59 5.00 -5.11
CA LYS A 45 -17.43 6.44 -5.07
C LYS A 45 -17.20 7.06 -6.44
N GLY A 46 -17.11 6.25 -7.48
CA GLY A 46 -16.89 6.74 -8.83
C GLY A 46 -15.50 7.31 -9.07
N LEU A 47 -14.50 6.89 -8.31
CA LEU A 47 -13.11 7.30 -8.54
C LEU A 47 -12.66 6.78 -9.90
N LEU A 48 -12.22 7.68 -10.78
CA LEU A 48 -11.77 7.35 -12.13
C LEU A 48 -10.32 7.74 -12.32
N PRO A 49 -9.37 6.90 -11.86
CA PRO A 49 -7.96 7.21 -12.04
C PRO A 49 -7.59 7.14 -13.51
N LYS A 50 -6.68 8.02 -13.94
CA LYS A 50 -6.14 7.98 -15.30
C LYS A 50 -5.14 6.85 -15.48
N TYR A 51 -4.43 6.50 -14.41
CA TYR A 51 -3.52 5.38 -14.39
C TYR A 51 -3.36 4.84 -12.97
N ILE A 52 -2.97 3.57 -12.89
CA ILE A 52 -2.73 2.90 -11.62
C ILE A 52 -1.29 2.37 -11.62
N VAL A 53 -0.57 2.59 -10.53
CA VAL A 53 0.77 2.08 -10.31
C VAL A 53 0.70 1.01 -9.23
N ASP A 54 0.80 -0.25 -9.64
CA ASP A 54 0.75 -1.41 -8.73
C ASP A 54 2.14 -1.62 -8.13
N LEU A 55 2.23 -1.54 -6.81
CA LEU A 55 3.48 -1.65 -6.06
C LEU A 55 3.85 -3.08 -5.68
N LYS A 56 2.96 -4.04 -5.93
CA LYS A 56 3.13 -5.41 -5.40
C LYS A 56 4.33 -6.16 -5.98
N ARG A 57 4.85 -5.75 -7.12
CA ARG A 57 6.04 -6.37 -7.71
C ARG A 57 7.37 -5.82 -7.21
N ILE A 58 7.35 -4.73 -6.45
CA ILE A 58 8.56 -4.13 -5.92
C ILE A 58 9.02 -4.94 -4.70
N PRO A 59 10.25 -5.52 -4.72
CA PRO A 59 10.74 -6.26 -3.57
C PRO A 59 11.06 -5.33 -2.40
N GLY A 60 10.98 -5.86 -1.18
CA GLY A 60 11.40 -5.14 0.01
C GLY A 60 10.37 -4.18 0.60
N LEU A 61 9.15 -4.12 0.05
CA LEU A 61 8.10 -3.24 0.58
C LEU A 61 7.20 -3.92 1.62
N SER A 62 7.41 -5.19 1.89
CA SER A 62 6.65 -5.93 2.91
C SER A 62 7.53 -6.24 4.10
N GLY A 63 6.91 -6.31 5.29
CA GLY A 63 7.59 -6.78 6.48
C GLY A 63 7.88 -5.69 7.49
N ILE A 64 8.38 -6.14 8.63
CA ILE A 64 8.66 -5.28 9.78
C ILE A 64 10.12 -5.46 10.13
N HIS A 65 10.85 -4.35 10.25
CA HIS A 65 12.26 -4.36 10.55
C HIS A 65 12.57 -3.47 11.76
N GLU A 66 13.26 -4.03 12.75
CA GLU A 66 13.71 -3.24 13.90
C GLU A 66 15.10 -2.70 13.64
N ASN A 67 15.25 -1.38 13.69
CA ASN A 67 16.51 -0.70 13.46
C ASN A 67 17.37 -0.71 14.73
N SER A 68 18.68 -0.50 14.55
CA SER A 68 19.62 -0.51 15.67
C SER A 68 19.37 0.59 16.71
N ASP A 69 18.71 1.69 16.31
CA ASP A 69 18.38 2.79 17.21
C ASP A 69 17.05 2.57 17.98
N GLY A 70 16.43 1.41 17.82
CA GLY A 70 15.17 1.08 18.49
C GLY A 70 13.92 1.46 17.73
N THR A 71 14.05 2.14 16.60
CA THR A 71 12.90 2.44 15.75
C THR A 71 12.49 1.23 14.93
N ILE A 72 11.27 1.26 14.41
CA ILE A 72 10.74 0.17 13.60
C ILE A 72 10.35 0.71 12.23
N ALA A 73 10.77 0.00 11.19
CA ALA A 73 10.37 0.28 9.83
C ALA A 73 9.29 -0.74 9.43
N ILE A 74 8.17 -0.25 8.92
CA ILE A 74 7.09 -1.10 8.42
C ILE A 74 6.95 -0.82 6.93
N GLY A 75 7.12 -1.86 6.12
CA GLY A 75 7.01 -1.72 4.68
C GLY A 75 5.60 -1.34 4.24
N ALA A 76 5.48 -0.57 3.18
CA ALA A 76 4.21 -0.04 2.70
C ALA A 76 3.21 -1.13 2.28
N LEU A 77 3.69 -2.33 1.94
CA LEU A 77 2.85 -3.46 1.54
C LEU A 77 2.61 -4.45 2.69
N THR A 78 3.03 -4.12 3.91
CA THR A 78 2.83 -5.00 5.07
C THR A 78 1.35 -5.10 5.38
N THR A 79 0.86 -6.33 5.58
CA THR A 79 -0.56 -6.54 5.87
C THR A 79 -0.90 -6.17 7.31
N MET A 80 -2.17 -5.85 7.56
CA MET A 80 -2.65 -5.59 8.91
C MET A 80 -2.48 -6.82 9.80
N TYR A 81 -2.68 -8.02 9.25
CA TYR A 81 -2.45 -9.26 9.98
C TYR A 81 -1.01 -9.39 10.46
N THR A 82 -0.04 -9.06 9.61
CA THR A 82 1.38 -9.11 9.98
C THR A 82 1.69 -8.12 11.11
N ILE A 83 1.14 -6.90 11.03
CA ILE A 83 1.33 -5.89 12.09
C ILE A 83 0.70 -6.35 13.40
N GLU A 84 -0.53 -6.85 13.33
CA GLU A 84 -1.28 -7.35 14.49
C GLU A 84 -0.54 -8.45 15.23
N THR A 85 0.08 -9.38 14.50
CA THR A 85 0.66 -10.60 15.09
C THR A 85 2.16 -10.51 15.31
N ALA A 86 2.85 -9.46 14.87
CA ALA A 86 4.29 -9.35 15.03
C ALA A 86 4.68 -9.20 16.50
N PRO A 87 5.57 -10.06 17.05
CA PRO A 87 5.96 -9.96 18.46
C PRO A 87 6.54 -8.61 18.85
N VAL A 88 7.36 -8.00 17.99
CA VAL A 88 7.98 -6.70 18.26
C VAL A 88 6.93 -5.59 18.36
N ILE A 89 5.87 -5.65 17.58
CA ILE A 89 4.79 -4.68 17.63
C ILE A 89 3.97 -4.85 18.91
N LYS A 90 3.62 -6.10 19.23
CA LYS A 90 2.87 -6.39 20.46
C LYS A 90 3.62 -5.94 21.71
N LYS A 91 4.93 -6.11 21.71
CA LYS A 91 5.76 -5.77 22.87
C LYS A 91 5.99 -4.28 23.01
N LYS A 92 6.35 -3.60 21.92
CA LYS A 92 6.75 -2.19 21.95
C LYS A 92 5.62 -1.22 21.62
N TYR A 93 4.68 -1.63 20.78
CA TYR A 93 3.61 -0.77 20.30
C TYR A 93 2.27 -1.49 20.34
N PRO A 94 1.79 -1.86 21.54
CA PRO A 94 0.56 -2.66 21.65
C PRO A 94 -0.67 -1.95 21.06
N PHE A 95 -0.72 -0.63 21.11
CA PHE A 95 -1.85 0.11 20.50
C PHE A 95 -1.87 -0.04 18.99
N LEU A 96 -0.69 -0.11 18.36
CA LEU A 96 -0.61 -0.32 16.92
C LEU A 96 -1.12 -1.71 16.54
N ALA A 97 -0.72 -2.74 17.28
CA ALA A 97 -1.21 -4.10 17.05
C ALA A 97 -2.72 -4.17 17.20
N GLN A 98 -3.27 -3.55 18.21
CA GLN A 98 -4.72 -3.51 18.46
C GLN A 98 -5.45 -2.79 17.33
N SER A 99 -4.93 -1.64 16.90
CA SER A 99 -5.52 -0.88 15.79
C SER A 99 -5.52 -1.68 14.49
N ALA A 100 -4.43 -2.40 14.20
CA ALA A 100 -4.32 -3.25 13.01
C ALA A 100 -5.36 -4.37 13.05
N ALA A 101 -5.59 -4.96 14.23
CA ALA A 101 -6.61 -6.01 14.40
C ALA A 101 -8.02 -5.50 14.08
N GLU A 102 -8.31 -4.25 14.41
CA GLU A 102 -9.63 -3.65 14.18
C GLU A 102 -9.87 -3.30 12.71
N VAL A 103 -8.81 -3.04 11.95
CA VAL A 103 -8.91 -2.74 10.51
C VAL A 103 -9.14 -4.01 9.69
N GLY A 104 -8.45 -5.07 10.05
CA GLY A 104 -8.52 -6.35 9.33
C GLY A 104 -9.74 -7.18 9.66
#